data_fd7792e38ea6019d2f02d54e019c629c
#
_entry.id   fd7792e38ea6019d2f02d54e019c629c
#
_cell.length_a   1.000
_cell.length_b   1.000
_cell.length_c   1.000
_cell.angle_alpha   90.00
_cell.angle_beta   90.00
_cell.angle_gamma   90.00
#
_symmetry.space_group_name_H-M   'P 1'
#
loop_
_entity.id
_entity.type
_entity.pdbx_description
1 polymer ?
#
loop_
_entity_poly.entity_id
_entity_poly.type
_entity_poly.pdbx_seq_one_letter_code
_entity_poly.pdbx_strand_id
1 'polypeptide(L)'
;ERYPMRLLIASDLHGSPEAAAFLRRRCEELLPDMLVLLGDYLYHGPRNPLPSSYGPPSVVSVFADFDTPIVAVRGNCDAEVDLMLLPFAVEDSAMIAADGLRIVAQHGHHLPSCPPIPGVRPGDVVLSGHTHIPRGETVDGVHFWNPGSTTLPKGGFPASYGVFEAGAFRVFGLDGRLLLEHRPSAA
;
A
#
# COMPACT_ATOMS: atom_id res chain seq x y z
N GLU A 1 18.27 -14.93 -16.62
CA GLU A 1 18.37 -13.89 -15.58
C GLU A 1 16.94 -13.47 -15.20
N ARG A 2 16.55 -13.54 -13.92
CA ARG A 2 15.28 -12.98 -13.47
C ARG A 2 15.47 -11.48 -13.32
N TYR A 3 14.69 -10.69 -14.02
CA TYR A 3 14.61 -9.26 -13.75
C TYR A 3 14.06 -9.04 -12.33
N PRO A 4 14.59 -8.08 -11.56
CA PRO A 4 14.04 -7.76 -10.24
C PRO A 4 12.59 -7.34 -10.36
N MET A 5 11.76 -7.84 -9.44
CA MET A 5 10.34 -7.49 -9.40
C MET A 5 10.17 -6.05 -8.92
N ARG A 6 9.31 -5.29 -9.59
CA ARG A 6 8.94 -3.92 -9.18
C ARG A 6 7.49 -3.92 -8.72
N LEU A 7 7.27 -3.52 -7.46
CA LEU A 7 5.94 -3.29 -6.89
C LEU A 7 5.74 -1.80 -6.67
N LEU A 8 4.60 -1.28 -7.14
CA LEU A 8 4.08 0.01 -6.69
C LEU A 8 3.10 -0.24 -5.55
N ILE A 9 3.23 0.47 -4.44
CA ILE A 9 2.51 0.18 -3.20
C ILE A 9 1.82 1.44 -2.71
N ALA A 10 0.52 1.35 -2.42
CA ALA A 10 -0.26 2.47 -1.92
C ALA A 10 -1.29 2.04 -0.89
N SER A 11 -1.73 2.97 -0.06
CA SER A 11 -2.71 2.74 0.99
C SER A 11 -3.51 4.00 1.29
N ASP A 12 -4.68 3.79 1.89
CA ASP A 12 -5.45 4.86 2.53
C ASP A 12 -5.78 6.02 1.56
N LEU A 13 -6.45 5.66 0.42
CA LEU A 13 -6.91 6.59 -0.61
C LEU A 13 -8.11 7.44 -0.14
N HIS A 14 -8.95 6.87 0.74
CA HIS A 14 -10.08 7.53 1.36
C HIS A 14 -10.96 8.37 0.41
N GLY A 15 -11.25 7.80 -0.77
CA GLY A 15 -12.15 8.42 -1.74
C GLY A 15 -11.56 9.59 -2.52
N SER A 16 -10.24 9.73 -2.60
CA SER A 16 -9.56 10.75 -3.38
C SER A 16 -9.33 10.33 -4.84
N PRO A 17 -10.04 10.92 -5.82
CA PRO A 17 -9.77 10.69 -7.22
C PRO A 17 -8.38 11.17 -7.67
N GLU A 18 -7.86 12.21 -7.03
CA GLU A 18 -6.53 12.74 -7.32
C GLU A 18 -5.44 11.72 -6.96
N ALA A 19 -5.59 11.04 -5.80
CA ALA A 19 -4.69 9.96 -5.40
C ALA A 19 -4.77 8.78 -6.36
N ALA A 20 -5.98 8.35 -6.75
CA ALA A 20 -6.16 7.28 -7.72
C ALA A 20 -5.55 7.63 -9.10
N ALA A 21 -5.79 8.85 -9.60
CA ALA A 21 -5.20 9.34 -10.85
C ALA A 21 -3.67 9.46 -10.77
N PHE A 22 -3.13 9.85 -9.62
CA PHE A 22 -1.69 9.84 -9.37
C PHE A 22 -1.11 8.43 -9.51
N LEU A 23 -1.73 7.43 -8.88
CA LEU A 23 -1.28 6.04 -8.95
C LEU A 23 -1.34 5.50 -10.39
N ARG A 24 -2.37 5.84 -11.16
CA ARG A 24 -2.44 5.48 -12.59
C ARG A 24 -1.21 6.01 -13.34
N ARG A 25 -0.94 7.30 -13.24
CA ARG A 25 0.26 7.90 -13.88
C ARG A 25 1.56 7.25 -13.42
N ARG A 26 1.69 6.93 -12.13
CA ARG A 26 2.89 6.24 -11.62
C ARG A 26 3.02 4.83 -12.17
N CYS A 27 1.93 4.10 -12.37
CA CYS A 27 1.97 2.80 -13.06
C CYS A 27 2.41 2.95 -14.52
N GLU A 28 1.89 3.93 -15.24
CA GLU A 28 2.28 4.22 -16.63
C GLU A 28 3.77 4.60 -16.76
N GLU A 29 4.31 5.35 -15.81
CA GLU A 29 5.70 5.80 -15.80
C GLU A 29 6.69 4.72 -15.33
N LEU A 30 6.35 3.99 -14.27
CA LEU A 30 7.24 3.02 -13.64
C LEU A 30 7.13 1.62 -14.25
N LEU A 31 6.00 1.32 -14.91
CA LEU A 31 5.68 -0.01 -15.44
C LEU A 31 5.92 -1.12 -14.39
N PRO A 32 5.28 -1.04 -13.21
CA PRO A 32 5.48 -2.04 -12.18
C PRO A 32 4.86 -3.37 -12.62
N ASP A 33 5.42 -4.47 -12.12
CA ASP A 33 4.85 -5.80 -12.32
C ASP A 33 3.49 -5.93 -11.62
N MET A 34 3.27 -5.11 -10.58
CA MET A 34 2.07 -5.16 -9.77
C MET A 34 1.84 -3.85 -9.01
N LEU A 35 0.58 -3.43 -8.91
CA LEU A 35 0.11 -2.42 -7.95
C LEU A 35 -0.45 -3.13 -6.72
N VAL A 36 0.11 -2.84 -5.55
CA VAL A 36 -0.36 -3.38 -4.25
C VAL A 36 -1.13 -2.28 -3.51
N LEU A 37 -2.40 -2.53 -3.24
CA LEU A 37 -3.29 -1.62 -2.56
C LEU A 37 -3.68 -2.17 -1.18
N LEU A 38 -3.44 -1.39 -0.13
CA LEU A 38 -3.52 -1.86 1.24
C LEU A 38 -4.78 -1.43 2.00
N GLY A 39 -5.87 -1.13 1.27
CA GLY A 39 -7.18 -0.85 1.87
C GLY A 39 -7.51 0.63 2.05
N ASP A 40 -8.71 0.87 2.58
CA ASP A 40 -9.34 2.17 2.79
C ASP A 40 -9.48 2.97 1.48
N TYR A 41 -10.26 2.38 0.54
CA TYR A 41 -10.37 2.88 -0.85
C TYR A 41 -11.29 4.07 -1.01
N LEU A 42 -12.56 3.96 -0.57
CA LEU A 42 -13.63 4.87 -0.94
C LEU A 42 -14.13 5.75 0.21
N TYR A 43 -14.28 5.20 1.40
CA TYR A 43 -14.79 5.92 2.56
C TYR A 43 -13.68 6.69 3.29
N HIS A 44 -13.94 7.95 3.58
CA HIS A 44 -12.94 8.79 4.28
C HIS A 44 -12.71 8.38 5.75
N GLY A 45 -13.62 7.60 6.34
CA GLY A 45 -13.59 7.21 7.74
C GLY A 45 -14.17 8.29 8.68
N PRO A 46 -14.89 7.88 9.75
CA PRO A 46 -15.66 8.81 10.60
C PRO A 46 -14.80 9.78 11.42
N ARG A 47 -13.52 9.46 11.57
CA ARG A 47 -12.57 10.25 12.39
C ARG A 47 -11.61 11.11 11.57
N ASN A 48 -11.62 10.95 10.24
CA ASN A 48 -10.74 11.69 9.36
C ASN A 48 -11.47 12.91 8.79
N PRO A 49 -10.74 13.99 8.43
CA PRO A 49 -11.33 15.06 7.66
C PRO A 49 -11.73 14.55 6.28
N LEU A 50 -12.71 15.19 5.68
CA LEU A 50 -13.09 14.91 4.30
C LEU A 50 -11.96 15.40 3.37
N PRO A 51 -11.41 14.54 2.48
CA PRO A 51 -10.45 14.99 1.48
C PRO A 51 -11.01 16.11 0.59
N SER A 52 -10.16 17.05 0.17
CA SER A 52 -10.58 18.21 -0.62
C SER A 52 -11.26 17.84 -1.94
N SER A 53 -10.84 16.73 -2.53
CA SER A 53 -11.38 16.21 -3.79
C SER A 53 -12.20 14.92 -3.60
N TYR A 54 -12.87 14.77 -2.46
CA TYR A 54 -13.60 13.53 -2.14
C TYR A 54 -14.65 13.18 -3.20
N GLY A 55 -14.49 12.01 -3.84
CA GLY A 55 -15.35 11.55 -4.92
C GLY A 55 -15.23 10.04 -5.19
N PRO A 56 -15.79 9.17 -4.33
CA PRO A 56 -15.68 7.72 -4.46
C PRO A 56 -16.04 7.16 -5.84
N PRO A 57 -17.12 7.61 -6.53
CA PRO A 57 -17.40 7.12 -7.89
C PRO A 57 -16.29 7.42 -8.90
N SER A 58 -15.60 8.55 -8.73
CA SER A 58 -14.47 8.92 -9.61
C SER A 58 -13.24 8.05 -9.33
N VAL A 59 -13.01 7.64 -8.07
CA VAL A 59 -11.97 6.65 -7.74
C VAL A 59 -12.22 5.33 -8.47
N VAL A 60 -13.46 4.82 -8.42
CA VAL A 60 -13.85 3.59 -9.13
C VAL A 60 -13.60 3.73 -10.63
N SER A 61 -13.98 4.87 -11.22
CA SER A 61 -13.79 5.13 -12.66
C SER A 61 -12.31 5.14 -13.06
N VAL A 62 -11.41 5.64 -12.21
CA VAL A 62 -9.97 5.62 -12.48
C VAL A 62 -9.44 4.19 -12.59
N PHE A 63 -9.93 3.27 -11.76
CA PHE A 63 -9.48 1.88 -11.77
C PHE A 63 -10.19 0.99 -12.81
N ALA A 64 -11.27 1.45 -13.46
CA ALA A 64 -12.07 0.63 -14.37
C ALA A 64 -11.27 0.04 -15.56
N ASP A 65 -10.29 0.80 -16.08
CA ASP A 65 -9.46 0.41 -17.23
C ASP A 65 -7.97 0.36 -16.82
N PHE A 66 -7.66 -0.42 -15.79
CA PHE A 66 -6.30 -0.51 -15.26
C PHE A 66 -5.58 -1.74 -15.82
N ASP A 67 -4.50 -1.54 -16.58
CA ASP A 67 -3.76 -2.63 -17.23
C ASP A 67 -2.76 -3.31 -16.27
N THR A 68 -2.26 -2.59 -15.27
CA THR A 68 -1.33 -3.14 -14.28
C THR A 68 -2.04 -4.12 -13.37
N PRO A 69 -1.51 -5.34 -13.16
CA PRO A 69 -2.09 -6.29 -12.20
C PRO A 69 -2.22 -5.68 -10.80
N ILE A 70 -3.38 -5.86 -10.17
CA ILE A 70 -3.67 -5.33 -8.83
C ILE A 70 -3.75 -6.47 -7.83
N VAL A 71 -3.05 -6.34 -6.72
CA VAL A 71 -3.27 -7.09 -5.47
C VAL A 71 -3.81 -6.13 -4.44
N ALA A 72 -4.99 -6.42 -3.91
CA ALA A 72 -5.71 -5.51 -3.02
C ALA A 72 -6.17 -6.22 -1.75
N VAL A 73 -6.02 -5.55 -0.62
CA VAL A 73 -6.51 -6.04 0.68
C VAL A 73 -7.50 -5.08 1.30
N ARG A 74 -8.42 -5.62 2.10
CA ARG A 74 -9.52 -4.87 2.73
C ARG A 74 -9.02 -4.02 3.90
N GLY A 75 -9.40 -2.76 3.92
CA GLY A 75 -9.20 -1.86 5.05
C GLY A 75 -10.40 -1.85 6.03
N ASN A 76 -10.22 -1.15 7.13
CA ASN A 76 -11.28 -1.05 8.15
C ASN A 76 -12.40 -0.07 7.76
N CYS A 77 -12.17 0.79 6.79
CA CYS A 77 -13.18 1.69 6.23
C CYS A 77 -13.88 1.12 4.99
N ASP A 78 -13.50 -0.06 4.52
CA ASP A 78 -14.06 -0.67 3.32
C ASP A 78 -15.29 -1.51 3.66
N ALA A 79 -16.48 -0.97 3.43
CA ALA A 79 -17.73 -1.70 3.56
C ALA A 79 -17.93 -2.67 2.39
N GLU A 80 -18.68 -3.74 2.59
CA GLU A 80 -18.96 -4.70 1.51
C GLU A 80 -19.59 -4.05 0.28
N VAL A 81 -20.46 -3.08 0.49
CA VAL A 81 -21.09 -2.33 -0.61
C VAL A 81 -20.08 -1.53 -1.42
N ASP A 82 -19.03 -1.01 -0.78
CA ASP A 82 -17.95 -0.28 -1.44
C ASP A 82 -17.10 -1.23 -2.28
N LEU A 83 -16.78 -2.41 -1.73
CA LEU A 83 -15.99 -3.43 -2.43
C LEU A 83 -16.68 -3.95 -3.70
N MET A 84 -18.04 -3.99 -3.71
CA MET A 84 -18.81 -4.37 -4.90
C MET A 84 -18.65 -3.39 -6.08
N LEU A 85 -18.21 -2.17 -5.83
CA LEU A 85 -18.01 -1.14 -6.86
C LEU A 85 -16.60 -1.18 -7.45
N LEU A 86 -15.63 -1.79 -6.74
CA LEU A 86 -14.24 -1.85 -7.21
C LEU A 86 -14.09 -2.85 -8.36
N PRO A 87 -13.35 -2.50 -9.43
CA PRO A 87 -13.20 -3.35 -10.60
C PRO A 87 -12.12 -4.45 -10.41
N PHE A 88 -11.65 -4.68 -9.19
CA PHE A 88 -10.66 -5.69 -8.83
C PHE A 88 -11.08 -6.45 -7.57
N ALA A 89 -10.55 -7.67 -7.41
CA ALA A 89 -10.80 -8.46 -6.21
C ALA A 89 -10.07 -7.88 -4.99
N VAL A 90 -10.72 -7.95 -3.84
CA VAL A 90 -10.18 -7.46 -2.56
C VAL A 90 -10.28 -8.60 -1.54
N GLU A 91 -9.15 -8.96 -0.95
CA GLU A 91 -9.01 -10.04 0.03
C GLU A 91 -8.69 -9.49 1.42
N ASP A 92 -8.88 -10.26 2.48
CA ASP A 92 -8.50 -9.81 3.83
C ASP A 92 -6.98 -9.71 4.01
N SER A 93 -6.24 -10.55 3.29
CA SER A 93 -4.77 -10.55 3.26
C SER A 93 -4.26 -11.17 1.97
N ALA A 94 -3.06 -10.82 1.57
CA ALA A 94 -2.40 -11.40 0.40
C ALA A 94 -0.95 -11.79 0.72
N MET A 95 -0.48 -12.85 0.06
CA MET A 95 0.92 -13.25 0.13
C MET A 95 1.58 -13.02 -1.23
N ILE A 96 2.63 -12.23 -1.25
CA ILE A 96 3.40 -11.88 -2.45
C ILE A 96 4.81 -12.44 -2.29
N ALA A 97 5.29 -13.14 -3.32
CA ALA A 97 6.69 -13.56 -3.41
C ALA A 97 7.43 -12.63 -4.37
N ALA A 98 8.40 -11.88 -3.87
CA ALA A 98 9.17 -10.92 -4.67
C ALA A 98 10.65 -10.97 -4.28
N ASP A 99 11.53 -11.19 -5.26
CA ASP A 99 12.99 -11.20 -5.10
C ASP A 99 13.50 -12.04 -3.92
N GLY A 100 12.86 -13.20 -3.68
CA GLY A 100 13.20 -14.13 -2.60
C GLY A 100 12.57 -13.78 -1.24
N LEU A 101 11.87 -12.67 -1.12
CA LEU A 101 11.11 -12.28 0.06
C LEU A 101 9.69 -12.86 0.03
N ARG A 102 9.17 -13.21 1.19
CA ARG A 102 7.76 -13.49 1.42
C ARG A 102 7.13 -12.26 2.08
N ILE A 103 6.25 -11.59 1.35
CA ILE A 103 5.58 -10.36 1.78
C ILE A 103 4.14 -10.71 2.13
N VAL A 104 3.75 -10.51 3.39
CA VAL A 104 2.39 -10.66 3.88
C VAL A 104 1.75 -9.28 3.91
N ALA A 105 0.85 -9.03 2.96
CA ALA A 105 0.14 -7.77 2.83
C ALA A 105 -1.21 -7.85 3.55
N GLN A 106 -1.52 -6.85 4.36
CA GLN A 106 -2.80 -6.66 5.02
C GLN A 106 -2.96 -5.19 5.42
N HIS A 107 -4.18 -4.74 5.71
CA HIS A 107 -4.38 -3.33 6.03
C HIS A 107 -3.65 -2.88 7.31
N GLY A 108 -3.68 -3.69 8.35
CA GLY A 108 -2.92 -3.41 9.58
C GLY A 108 -3.74 -3.08 10.82
N HIS A 109 -5.06 -2.89 10.71
CA HIS A 109 -5.91 -2.52 11.85
C HIS A 109 -6.06 -3.61 12.92
N HIS A 110 -5.67 -4.86 12.62
CA HIS A 110 -5.62 -5.98 13.55
C HIS A 110 -4.19 -6.47 13.84
N LEU A 111 -3.18 -5.82 13.24
CA LEU A 111 -1.80 -6.22 13.44
C LEU A 111 -1.26 -5.71 14.78
N PRO A 112 -0.56 -6.56 15.54
CA PRO A 112 0.30 -6.08 16.60
C PRO A 112 1.46 -5.25 16.01
N SER A 113 1.94 -4.28 16.78
CA SER A 113 3.03 -3.39 16.35
C SER A 113 4.41 -4.07 16.27
N CYS A 114 4.53 -5.28 16.84
CA CYS A 114 5.76 -6.09 16.87
C CYS A 114 5.42 -7.58 16.91
N PRO A 115 6.38 -8.46 16.56
CA PRO A 115 6.23 -9.92 16.68
C PRO A 115 5.92 -10.39 18.13
N PRO A 116 5.31 -11.56 18.31
CA PRO A 116 4.97 -12.52 17.25
C PRO A 116 3.69 -12.17 16.49
N ILE A 117 3.69 -12.39 15.19
CA ILE A 117 2.51 -12.22 14.32
C ILE A 117 2.16 -13.60 13.75
N PRO A 118 0.91 -14.08 13.89
CA PRO A 118 0.51 -15.38 13.38
C PRO A 118 0.84 -15.57 11.90
N GLY A 119 1.49 -16.66 11.56
CA GLY A 119 1.87 -17.00 10.18
C GLY A 119 3.09 -16.24 9.61
N VAL A 120 3.69 -15.34 10.39
CA VAL A 120 4.90 -14.57 10.04
C VAL A 120 6.10 -15.13 10.81
N ARG A 121 7.25 -15.21 10.16
CA ARG A 121 8.52 -15.69 10.72
C ARG A 121 9.66 -14.73 10.38
N PRO A 122 10.80 -14.80 11.08
CA PRO A 122 11.99 -14.03 10.74
C PRO A 122 12.35 -14.18 9.25
N GLY A 123 12.70 -13.05 8.61
CA GLY A 123 12.93 -12.94 7.17
C GLY A 123 11.71 -12.57 6.34
N ASP A 124 10.50 -12.67 6.90
CA ASP A 124 9.30 -12.21 6.20
C ASP A 124 9.13 -10.70 6.28
N VAL A 125 8.37 -10.17 5.32
CA VAL A 125 7.91 -8.79 5.31
C VAL A 125 6.43 -8.75 5.70
N VAL A 126 6.09 -7.87 6.63
CA VAL A 126 4.71 -7.43 6.91
C VAL A 126 4.51 -6.09 6.26
N LEU A 127 3.68 -6.06 5.23
CA LEU A 127 3.34 -4.86 4.48
C LEU A 127 1.95 -4.39 4.90
N SER A 128 1.84 -3.17 5.43
CA SER A 128 0.57 -2.65 5.97
C SER A 128 0.37 -1.16 5.68
N GLY A 129 -0.88 -0.69 5.80
CA GLY A 129 -1.30 0.69 5.77
C GLY A 129 -1.81 1.17 7.13
N HIS A 130 -3.06 1.68 7.18
CA HIS A 130 -3.86 2.03 8.36
C HIS A 130 -3.31 3.16 9.24
N THR A 131 -2.03 3.16 9.56
CA THR A 131 -1.44 4.18 10.42
C THR A 131 -1.27 5.53 9.73
N HIS A 132 -1.23 5.54 8.40
CA HIS A 132 -0.91 6.68 7.52
C HIS A 132 0.51 7.22 7.74
N ILE A 133 1.38 6.44 8.37
CA ILE A 133 2.76 6.81 8.71
C ILE A 133 3.71 5.87 7.97
N PRO A 134 4.63 6.38 7.16
CA PRO A 134 5.67 5.58 6.53
C PRO A 134 6.48 4.78 7.55
N ARG A 135 6.73 3.50 7.25
CA ARG A 135 7.54 2.62 8.09
C ARG A 135 8.43 1.74 7.24
N GLY A 136 9.69 1.60 7.63
CA GLY A 136 10.64 0.68 7.02
C GLY A 136 11.68 0.31 8.07
N GLU A 137 11.48 -0.82 8.77
CA GLU A 137 12.37 -1.26 9.83
C GLU A 137 12.31 -2.78 10.01
N THR A 138 13.27 -3.32 10.75
CA THR A 138 13.31 -4.73 11.16
C THR A 138 13.17 -4.82 12.67
N VAL A 139 12.20 -5.63 13.12
CA VAL A 139 12.00 -5.93 14.54
C VAL A 139 11.97 -7.45 14.72
N ASP A 140 12.83 -7.98 15.57
CA ASP A 140 12.97 -9.42 15.82
C ASP A 140 13.06 -10.28 14.54
N GLY A 141 13.80 -9.77 13.55
CA GLY A 141 14.01 -10.42 12.27
C GLY A 141 12.86 -10.30 11.27
N VAL A 142 11.74 -9.70 11.65
CA VAL A 142 10.60 -9.42 10.76
C VAL A 142 10.72 -8.00 10.21
N HIS A 143 10.51 -7.83 8.90
CA HIS A 143 10.56 -6.53 8.24
C HIS A 143 9.17 -5.91 8.18
N PHE A 144 9.03 -4.69 8.66
CA PHE A 144 7.78 -3.94 8.65
C PHE A 144 7.84 -2.81 7.63
N TRP A 145 6.92 -2.82 6.68
CA TRP A 145 6.80 -1.81 5.64
C TRP A 145 5.41 -1.17 5.65
N ASN A 146 5.40 0.15 5.49
CA ASN A 146 4.17 0.92 5.33
C ASN A 146 4.46 2.08 4.35
N PRO A 147 3.67 2.25 3.29
CA PRO A 147 3.87 3.33 2.32
C PRO A 147 3.40 4.70 2.83
N GLY A 148 2.76 4.77 4.00
CA GLY A 148 2.00 5.95 4.42
C GLY A 148 0.63 6.01 3.78
N SER A 149 0.03 7.19 3.72
CA SER A 149 -1.24 7.43 3.02
C SER A 149 -1.02 8.33 1.81
N THR A 150 -1.69 8.00 0.70
CA THR A 150 -1.69 8.84 -0.51
C THR A 150 -2.56 10.09 -0.37
N THR A 151 -3.41 10.18 0.68
CA THR A 151 -4.41 11.24 0.82
C THR A 151 -4.39 11.94 2.18
N LEU A 152 -4.32 11.17 3.26
CA LEU A 152 -4.48 11.66 4.64
C LEU A 152 -3.24 11.33 5.49
N PRO A 153 -2.06 11.87 5.18
CA PRO A 153 -0.83 11.56 5.88
C PRO A 153 -0.89 11.97 7.35
N LYS A 154 -0.15 11.25 8.20
CA LYS A 154 -0.01 11.50 9.64
C LYS A 154 1.46 11.56 10.07
N GLY A 155 1.70 11.87 11.33
CA GLY A 155 3.06 11.88 11.90
C GLY A 155 3.99 12.94 11.31
N GLY A 156 3.46 14.00 10.69
CA GLY A 156 4.25 15.06 10.06
C GLY A 156 4.83 14.68 8.68
N PHE A 157 4.47 13.53 8.15
CA PHE A 157 4.86 13.12 6.79
C PHE A 157 3.94 13.75 5.74
N PRO A 158 4.43 13.96 4.50
CA PRO A 158 3.58 14.29 3.37
C PRO A 158 2.82 13.05 2.88
N ALA A 159 1.82 13.26 2.02
CA ALA A 159 1.18 12.18 1.27
C ALA A 159 2.25 11.39 0.48
N SER A 160 2.13 10.06 0.49
CA SER A 160 3.24 9.19 0.09
C SER A 160 2.76 7.86 -0.53
N TYR A 161 3.69 7.20 -1.20
CA TYR A 161 3.55 5.87 -1.78
C TYR A 161 4.86 5.11 -1.67
N GLY A 162 4.79 3.78 -1.77
CA GLY A 162 5.95 2.91 -1.71
C GLY A 162 6.33 2.34 -3.08
N VAL A 163 7.61 2.03 -3.24
CA VAL A 163 8.14 1.23 -4.36
C VAL A 163 9.06 0.17 -3.78
N PHE A 164 8.83 -1.08 -4.14
CA PHE A 164 9.81 -2.15 -3.92
C PHE A 164 10.45 -2.49 -5.26
N GLU A 165 11.78 -2.47 -5.30
CA GLU A 165 12.56 -2.82 -6.47
C GLU A 165 14.00 -3.13 -6.07
N ALA A 166 14.61 -4.13 -6.70
CA ALA A 166 16.00 -4.53 -6.49
C ALA A 166 16.35 -4.73 -5.00
N GLY A 167 15.46 -5.43 -4.28
CA GLY A 167 15.63 -5.75 -2.86
C GLY A 167 15.51 -4.56 -1.91
N ALA A 168 15.02 -3.41 -2.36
CA ALA A 168 14.82 -2.23 -1.52
C ALA A 168 13.37 -1.76 -1.54
N PHE A 169 12.82 -1.51 -0.36
CA PHE A 169 11.57 -0.78 -0.19
C PHE A 169 11.87 0.69 0.04
N ARG A 170 11.26 1.54 -0.76
CA ARG A 170 11.40 3.00 -0.68
C ARG A 170 10.04 3.65 -0.58
N VAL A 171 9.94 4.68 0.26
CA VAL A 171 8.74 5.52 0.33
C VAL A 171 9.08 6.88 -0.21
N PHE A 172 8.23 7.36 -1.11
CA PHE A 172 8.36 8.67 -1.75
C PHE A 172 7.14 9.53 -1.42
N GLY A 173 7.36 10.83 -1.23
CA GLY A 173 6.30 11.82 -1.32
C GLY A 173 5.69 11.86 -2.72
N LEU A 174 4.47 12.38 -2.85
CA LEU A 174 3.86 12.53 -4.18
C LEU A 174 4.64 13.50 -5.09
N ASP A 175 5.49 14.35 -4.52
CA ASP A 175 6.46 15.22 -5.20
C ASP A 175 7.71 14.48 -5.71
N GLY A 176 7.83 13.18 -5.45
CA GLY A 176 8.96 12.34 -5.84
C GLY A 176 10.14 12.35 -4.87
N ARG A 177 10.07 13.11 -3.76
CA ARG A 177 11.14 13.14 -2.76
C ARG A 177 11.19 11.83 -1.99
N LEU A 178 12.37 11.22 -1.87
CA LEU A 178 12.59 10.05 -1.02
C LEU A 178 12.41 10.42 0.45
N LEU A 179 11.52 9.71 1.15
CA LEU A 179 11.24 9.89 2.57
C LEU A 179 11.96 8.87 3.44
N LEU A 180 12.00 7.61 2.94
CA LEU A 180 12.68 6.53 3.64
C LEU A 180 13.11 5.43 2.67
N GLU A 181 14.18 4.71 2.99
CA GLU A 181 14.58 3.46 2.34
C GLU A 181 14.83 2.40 3.41
N HIS A 182 14.38 1.18 3.16
CA HIS A 182 14.68 0.01 3.97
C HIS A 182 15.10 -1.15 3.06
N ARG A 183 16.20 -1.82 3.45
CA ARG A 183 16.68 -3.05 2.80
C ARG A 183 16.63 -4.18 3.82
N PRO A 184 15.86 -5.24 3.58
CA PRO A 184 16.00 -6.44 4.38
C PRO A 184 17.45 -6.94 4.34
N SER A 185 18.04 -7.15 5.51
CA SER A 185 19.31 -7.88 5.56
C SER A 185 19.07 -9.32 5.14
N ALA A 186 19.93 -9.87 4.30
CA ALA A 186 19.93 -11.30 4.04
C ALA A 186 20.02 -12.05 5.39
N ALA A 187 19.11 -13.00 5.60
CA ALA A 187 19.11 -13.86 6.78
C ALA A 187 20.33 -14.77 6.79
#